data_2e024053f578f488005f388e269f6dbd
#
_entry.id   2e024053f578f488005f388e269f6dbd
#
_cell.length_a   1.000
_cell.length_b   1.000
_cell.length_c   1.000
_cell.angle_alpha   90.00
_cell.angle_beta   90.00
_cell.angle_gamma   90.00
#
_symmetry.space_group_name_H-M   'P 1'
#
loop_
_entity.id
_entity.type
_entity.pdbx_description
1 polymer ?
#
loop_
_entity_poly.entity_id
_entity_poly.type
_entity_poly.pdbx_seq_one_letter_code
_entity_poly.pdbx_strand_id
1 'polypeptide(L)' 'MRCFIGIDLGSTTTKAVVVDENQNILGRGITNSRSNYDTAAAIAKQEALVNSRFFLFRQALGDTKAL' A
#
# COMPACT_ATOMS: atom_id res chain seq x y z
N MET A 1 -5.19 14.05 6.49
CA MET A 1 -5.69 12.92 5.69
C MET A 1 -5.71 11.66 6.53
N ARG A 2 -6.81 10.97 6.51
CA ARG A 2 -6.92 9.68 7.19
C ARG A 2 -6.66 8.56 6.22
N CYS A 3 -5.90 7.57 6.65
CA CYS A 3 -5.58 6.42 5.83
C CYS A 3 -5.95 5.14 6.56
N PHE A 4 -6.37 4.16 5.79
CA PHE A 4 -6.73 2.85 6.31
C PHE A 4 -5.90 1.81 5.56
N ILE A 5 -5.50 0.77 6.27
CA ILE A 5 -4.73 -0.31 5.69
C ILE A 5 -5.55 -1.59 5.76
N GLY A 6 -5.75 -2.21 4.61
CA GLY A 6 -6.40 -3.51 4.54
C GLY A 6 -5.39 -4.57 4.14
N ILE A 7 -5.47 -5.72 4.79
CA ILE A 7 -4.57 -6.83 4.51
C ILE A 7 -5.39 -8.07 4.23
N ASP A 8 -5.10 -8.71 3.10
CA ASP A 8 -5.74 -9.94 2.68
C ASP A 8 -4.72 -11.08 2.74
N LEU A 9 -4.92 -11.98 3.69
CA LEU A 9 -4.01 -13.10 3.91
C LEU A 9 -4.50 -14.32 3.12
N GLY A 10 -3.92 -14.52 1.96
CA GLY A 10 -4.23 -15.70 1.15
C GLY A 10 -3.24 -16.83 1.39
N SER A 11 -3.59 -18.02 0.93
CA SER A 11 -2.72 -19.19 1.13
C SER A 11 -1.43 -19.08 0.32
N THR A 12 -1.45 -18.43 -0.81
CA THR A 12 -0.27 -18.28 -1.67
C THR A 12 0.29 -16.89 -1.67
N THR A 13 -0.57 -15.88 -1.57
CA THR A 13 -0.12 -14.49 -1.60
C THR A 13 -0.82 -13.69 -0.52
N THR A 14 -0.10 -12.71 0.01
CA THR A 14 -0.63 -11.74 0.95
C THR A 14 -0.60 -10.38 0.28
N LYS A 15 -1.71 -9.66 0.34
CA LYS A 15 -1.85 -8.35 -0.27
C LYS A 15 -2.20 -7.32 0.78
N ALA A 16 -1.70 -6.11 0.59
CA ALA A 16 -2.05 -4.99 1.45
C ALA A 16 -2.38 -3.80 0.57
N VAL A 17 -3.34 -2.99 1.03
CA VAL A 17 -3.68 -1.76 0.33
C VAL A 17 -3.76 -0.63 1.35
N VAL A 18 -3.39 0.57 0.92
CA VAL A 18 -3.59 1.78 1.69
C VAL A 18 -4.62 2.62 0.96
N VAL A 19 -5.69 2.98 1.66
CA VAL A 19 -6.76 3.80 1.07
C VAL A 19 -6.96 5.03 1.94
N ASP A 20 -7.44 6.09 1.32
CA ASP A 20 -7.77 7.29 2.06
C ASP A 20 -9.24 7.27 2.50
N GLU A 21 -9.68 8.33 3.15
CA GLU A 21 -11.04 8.43 3.67
C GLU A 21 -12.09 8.50 2.55
N ASN A 22 -11.68 8.78 1.33
CA ASN A 22 -12.56 8.81 0.18
C ASN A 22 -12.49 7.52 -0.63
N GLN A 23 -11.82 6.49 -0.07
CA GLN A 23 -11.72 5.17 -0.68
C GLN A 23 -10.84 5.15 -1.93
N ASN A 24 -9.96 6.13 -2.07
CA ASN A 24 -8.97 6.10 -3.13
C ASN A 24 -7.80 5.21 -2.70
N ILE A 25 -7.36 4.35 -3.59
CA ILE A 25 -6.22 3.48 -3.31
C ILE A 25 -4.94 4.29 -3.51
N LEU A 26 -4.17 4.44 -2.45
CA LEU A 26 -2.93 5.20 -2.47
C LEU A 26 -1.72 4.33 -2.74
N GLY A 27 -1.74 3.09 -2.28
CA GLY A 27 -0.63 2.17 -2.49
C GLY A 27 -1.03 0.75 -2.25
N ARG A 28 -0.24 -0.16 -2.80
CA ARG A 28 -0.46 -1.60 -2.68
C ARG A 28 0.85 -2.31 -2.45
N GLY A 29 0.77 -3.45 -1.77
CA GLY A 29 1.89 -4.34 -1.61
C GLY A 29 1.42 -5.77 -1.76
N ILE A 30 2.29 -6.63 -2.23
CA ILE A 30 1.98 -8.03 -2.41
C ILE A 30 3.24 -8.84 -2.16
N THR A 31 3.08 -9.98 -1.50
CA THR A 31 4.20 -10.89 -1.29
C THR A 31 3.68 -12.31 -1.16
N ASN A 32 4.57 -13.28 -1.25
CA ASN A 32 4.20 -14.68 -1.04
C ASN A 32 3.96 -14.92 0.44
N SER A 33 2.86 -15.63 0.74
CA SER A 33 2.55 -15.95 2.14
C SER A 33 3.51 -16.98 2.72
N ARG A 34 3.92 -17.93 1.90
CA ARG A 34 4.82 -18.99 2.31
C ARG A 34 4.40 -19.61 3.63
N SER A 35 5.29 -19.65 4.61
CA SER A 35 5.02 -20.34 5.87
C SER A 35 4.78 -19.39 7.05
N ASN A 36 4.88 -18.08 6.84
CA ASN A 36 4.77 -17.14 7.94
C ASN A 36 3.90 -15.95 7.53
N TYR A 37 2.66 -15.98 7.97
CA TYR A 37 1.71 -14.91 7.64
C TYR A 37 2.08 -13.59 8.29
N ASP A 38 2.65 -13.63 9.48
CA ASP A 38 3.02 -12.38 10.15
C ASP A 38 4.09 -11.64 9.36
N THR A 39 5.10 -12.37 8.90
CA THR A 39 6.15 -11.78 8.08
C THR A 39 5.60 -11.29 6.75
N ALA A 40 4.76 -12.09 6.11
CA ALA A 40 4.19 -11.73 4.82
C ALA A 40 3.33 -10.46 4.95
N ALA A 41 2.53 -10.38 6.01
CA ALA A 41 1.69 -9.21 6.25
C ALA A 41 2.55 -7.97 6.47
N ALA A 42 3.64 -8.10 7.22
CA ALA A 42 4.52 -6.97 7.49
C ALA A 42 5.19 -6.48 6.21
N ILE A 43 5.64 -7.41 5.36
CA ILE A 43 6.29 -7.05 4.09
C ILE A 43 5.29 -6.38 3.15
N ALA A 44 4.11 -6.95 3.00
CA ALA A 44 3.10 -6.38 2.11
C ALA A 44 2.66 -5.00 2.60
N LYS A 45 2.49 -4.85 3.91
CA LYS A 45 2.13 -3.57 4.50
C LYS A 45 3.20 -2.53 4.25
N GLN A 46 4.47 -2.90 4.45
CA GLN A 46 5.58 -1.99 4.23
C GLN A 46 5.62 -1.52 2.78
N GLU A 47 5.45 -2.44 1.84
CA GLU A 47 5.44 -2.11 0.43
C GLU A 47 4.28 -1.18 0.09
N ALA A 48 3.09 -1.45 0.64
CA ALA A 48 1.93 -0.62 0.39
C ALA A 48 2.16 0.80 0.91
N LEU A 49 2.79 0.94 2.07
CA LEU A 49 3.09 2.25 2.64
C LEU A 49 4.10 3.01 1.80
N VAL A 50 5.14 2.33 1.34
CA VAL A 50 6.14 2.96 0.48
C VAL A 50 5.49 3.42 -0.81
N ASN A 51 4.67 2.58 -1.42
CA ASN A 51 4.01 2.93 -2.67
C ASN A 51 3.02 4.07 -2.50
N SER A 52 2.33 4.14 -1.36
CA SER A 52 1.43 5.25 -1.12
C SER A 52 2.17 6.56 -0.95
N ARG A 53 3.37 6.54 -0.35
CA ARG A 53 4.19 7.73 -0.25
C ARG A 53 4.61 8.23 -1.63
N PHE A 54 5.03 7.32 -2.49
CA PHE A 54 5.39 7.69 -3.84
C PHE A 54 4.20 8.26 -4.59
N PHE A 55 3.03 7.66 -4.43
CA PHE A 55 1.83 8.14 -5.09
C PHE A 55 1.53 9.58 -4.67
N LEU A 56 1.55 9.86 -3.36
CA LEU A 56 1.25 11.17 -2.85
C LEU A 56 2.31 12.20 -3.27
N PHE A 57 3.56 11.80 -3.27
CA PHE A 57 4.64 12.68 -3.71
C PHE A 57 4.49 13.05 -5.17
N ARG A 58 4.19 12.06 -5.99
CA ARG A 58 4.01 12.28 -7.43
C ARG A 58 2.81 13.17 -7.70
N GLN A 59 1.74 12.98 -6.94
CA GLN A 59 0.56 13.80 -7.07
C GLN A 59 0.85 15.27 -6.74
N ALA A 60 1.62 15.48 -5.69
CA ALA A 60 2.02 16.83 -5.30
C ALA A 60 2.85 17.49 -6.39
N LEU A 61 3.77 16.75 -7.00
CA LEU A 61 4.58 17.29 -8.09
C LEU A 61 3.72 17.58 -9.31
N GLY A 62 2.76 16.73 -9.59
CA GLY A 62 1.85 16.93 -10.71
C GLY A 62 1.01 18.17 -10.53
N ASP A 63 0.62 18.45 -9.30
CA ASP A 63 -0.20 19.63 -9.01
C ASP A 63 0.54 20.94 -9.27
N THR A 64 1.84 20.94 -9.17
CA THR A 64 2.59 22.14 -9.44
C THR A 64 2.69 22.43 -10.93
N LYS A 65 2.58 21.45 -11.74
CA LYS A 65 2.58 21.54 -13.20
C LYS A 65 3.81 22.18 -13.79
N ALA A 66 4.62 22.75 -13.00
CA ALA A 66 5.83 23.39 -13.46
C ALA A 66 6.87 22.37 -13.87
N LEU A 67 6.62 21.17 -13.56
CA LEU A 67 7.62 20.12 -13.70
C LEU A 67 7.47 19.32 -14.98
#